data_23a663be15e629ab9231549433728d53
#
_entry.id   23a663be15e629ab9231549433728d53
#
_cell.length_a   1.000
_cell.length_b   1.000
_cell.length_c   1.000
_cell.angle_alpha   90.00
_cell.angle_beta   90.00
_cell.angle_gamma   90.00
#
_symmetry.space_group_name_H-M   'P 1'
#
loop_
_entity.id
_entity.type
_entity.pdbx_description
1 polymer ?
#
loop_
_entity_poly.entity_id
_entity_poly.type
_entity_poly.pdbx_seq_one_letter_code
_entity_poly.pdbx_strand_id
1 'polypeptide(L)'
;TESLIKTEEKLEKLQEKINELPKLKEKLKHFNELGIGKKLEVQGKVSKEEQYIKTTKKIIEDNDISITNVILPFKENYNQEIKHIDIFDNIQRIINNHNEKLKEIQSTFTELKNTTKNEIDKVYNDWHEKKKHVEKEINEAIKSLDDIEGKTKEDIAYEYTETQKQITSIEPLETQLSQVNIEIEKLKKERMQLKENLKEIFDEQLKNLNKCAKKINNN
;
A
#
# COMPACT_ATOMS: atom_id res chain seq x y z
N THR A 1 2.01 -44.03 -17.94
CA THR A 1 2.83 -43.18 -18.85
C THR A 1 2.33 -41.76 -18.92
N GLU A 2 1.02 -41.55 -19.10
CA GLU A 2 0.42 -40.22 -19.20
C GLU A 2 0.53 -39.41 -17.87
N SER A 3 0.33 -40.07 -16.73
CA SER A 3 0.50 -39.45 -15.40
C SER A 3 1.95 -38.96 -15.17
N LEU A 4 2.92 -39.78 -15.55
CA LEU A 4 4.35 -39.40 -15.40
C LEU A 4 4.68 -38.17 -16.27
N ILE A 5 4.22 -38.10 -17.51
CA ILE A 5 4.45 -36.96 -18.41
C ILE A 5 3.83 -35.68 -17.81
N LYS A 6 2.59 -35.72 -17.33
CA LYS A 6 1.94 -34.59 -16.71
C LYS A 6 2.68 -34.11 -15.44
N THR A 7 3.23 -35.04 -14.67
CA THR A 7 3.98 -34.70 -13.46
C THR A 7 5.35 -34.09 -13.78
N GLU A 8 6.01 -34.59 -14.84
CA GLU A 8 7.28 -34.04 -15.37
C GLU A 8 7.06 -32.60 -15.93
N GLU A 9 5.99 -32.34 -16.68
CA GLU A 9 5.64 -31.01 -17.16
C GLU A 9 5.35 -30.02 -15.99
N LYS A 10 4.72 -30.50 -14.92
CA LYS A 10 4.50 -29.71 -13.70
C LYS A 10 5.82 -29.37 -13.01
N LEU A 11 6.75 -30.33 -12.96
CA LEU A 11 8.08 -30.13 -12.40
C LEU A 11 8.82 -29.01 -13.14
N GLU A 12 8.84 -29.07 -14.48
CA GLU A 12 9.51 -28.09 -15.31
C GLU A 12 8.99 -26.66 -15.08
N LYS A 13 7.66 -26.49 -15.06
CA LYS A 13 7.03 -25.19 -14.77
C LYS A 13 7.35 -24.66 -13.38
N LEU A 14 7.44 -25.53 -12.37
CA LEU A 14 7.84 -25.14 -11.02
C LEU A 14 9.31 -24.72 -10.98
N GLN A 15 10.16 -25.46 -11.68
CA GLN A 15 11.59 -25.22 -11.72
C GLN A 15 11.93 -23.91 -12.42
N GLU A 16 11.24 -23.58 -13.52
CA GLU A 16 11.39 -22.29 -14.19
C GLU A 16 11.10 -21.11 -13.24
N LYS A 17 9.99 -21.17 -12.50
CA LYS A 17 9.64 -20.12 -11.51
C LYS A 17 10.64 -20.03 -10.38
N ILE A 18 11.09 -21.16 -9.84
CA ILE A 18 12.05 -21.19 -8.72
C ILE A 18 13.42 -20.68 -9.16
N ASN A 19 13.81 -20.84 -10.41
CA ASN A 19 15.08 -20.33 -10.94
C ASN A 19 15.18 -18.80 -10.91
N GLU A 20 14.07 -18.07 -10.82
CA GLU A 20 14.06 -16.62 -10.65
C GLU A 20 14.35 -16.20 -9.19
N LEU A 21 14.09 -17.08 -8.22
CA LEU A 21 14.17 -16.77 -6.80
C LEU A 21 15.54 -16.25 -6.34
N PRO A 22 16.68 -16.80 -6.77
CA PRO A 22 17.99 -16.28 -6.36
C PRO A 22 18.20 -14.83 -6.79
N LYS A 23 17.82 -14.47 -8.02
CA LYS A 23 17.94 -13.11 -8.55
C LYS A 23 17.05 -12.13 -7.78
N LEU A 24 15.82 -12.55 -7.46
CA LEU A 24 14.90 -11.73 -6.66
C LEU A 24 15.42 -11.53 -5.24
N LYS A 25 15.96 -12.56 -4.61
CA LYS A 25 16.56 -12.48 -3.27
C LYS A 25 17.80 -11.57 -3.24
N GLU A 26 18.65 -11.64 -4.25
CA GLU A 26 19.82 -10.77 -4.40
C GLU A 26 19.37 -9.30 -4.55
N LYS A 27 18.39 -9.04 -5.40
CA LYS A 27 17.81 -7.72 -5.59
C LYS A 27 17.19 -7.18 -4.31
N LEU A 28 16.39 -7.99 -3.59
CA LEU A 28 15.81 -7.59 -2.31
C LEU A 28 16.89 -7.33 -1.26
N LYS A 29 17.95 -8.15 -1.22
CA LYS A 29 19.10 -7.94 -0.34
C LYS A 29 19.75 -6.59 -0.62
N HIS A 30 19.98 -6.23 -1.87
CA HIS A 30 20.54 -4.93 -2.25
C HIS A 30 19.63 -3.76 -1.82
N PHE A 31 18.32 -3.86 -2.03
CA PHE A 31 17.36 -2.87 -1.50
C PHE A 31 17.44 -2.73 0.02
N ASN A 32 17.58 -3.84 0.75
CA ASN A 32 17.66 -3.84 2.20
C ASN A 32 18.99 -3.26 2.72
N GLU A 33 20.10 -3.51 2.06
CA GLU A 33 21.42 -2.94 2.37
C GLU A 33 21.41 -1.42 2.26
N LEU A 34 20.72 -0.87 1.27
CA LEU A 34 20.52 0.56 1.09
C LEU A 34 19.41 1.14 2.00
N GLY A 35 18.72 0.28 2.75
CA GLY A 35 17.66 0.66 3.66
C GLY A 35 16.41 1.22 2.97
N ILE A 36 16.19 0.90 1.69
CA ILE A 36 15.08 1.42 0.88
C ILE A 36 13.73 1.17 1.57
N GLY A 37 13.46 -0.02 2.07
CA GLY A 37 12.21 -0.34 2.75
C GLY A 37 11.90 0.58 3.93
N LYS A 38 12.89 0.82 4.80
CA LYS A 38 12.74 1.74 5.94
C LYS A 38 12.54 3.19 5.49
N LYS A 39 13.24 3.63 4.45
CA LYS A 39 13.13 4.99 3.91
C LYS A 39 11.77 5.24 3.28
N LEU A 40 11.21 4.27 2.57
CA LEU A 40 9.85 4.32 2.03
C LEU A 40 8.79 4.37 3.13
N GLU A 41 8.98 3.64 4.22
CA GLU A 41 8.10 3.72 5.39
C GLU A 41 8.11 5.12 6.02
N VAL A 42 9.30 5.71 6.19
CA VAL A 42 9.44 7.08 6.68
C VAL A 42 8.78 8.08 5.74
N GLN A 43 8.96 7.95 4.44
CA GLN A 43 8.29 8.79 3.44
C GLN A 43 6.76 8.70 3.56
N GLY A 44 6.21 7.50 3.76
CA GLY A 44 4.79 7.31 4.01
C GLY A 44 4.29 8.03 5.26
N LYS A 45 5.07 8.05 6.35
CA LYS A 45 4.76 8.82 7.57
C LYS A 45 4.78 10.32 7.31
N VAL A 46 5.82 10.82 6.66
CA VAL A 46 5.96 12.25 6.28
C VAL A 46 4.80 12.71 5.38
N SER A 47 4.34 11.89 4.45
CA SER A 47 3.17 12.20 3.61
C SER A 47 1.88 12.32 4.41
N LYS A 48 1.68 11.49 5.44
CA LYS A 48 0.53 11.58 6.35
C LYS A 48 0.60 12.83 7.23
N GLU A 49 1.78 13.17 7.72
CA GLU A 49 2.02 14.41 8.48
C GLU A 49 1.69 15.64 7.63
N GLU A 50 2.11 15.67 6.36
CA GLU A 50 1.78 16.74 5.42
C GLU A 50 0.28 16.91 5.25
N GLN A 51 -0.43 15.80 5.05
CA GLN A 51 -1.89 15.82 4.91
C GLN A 51 -2.55 16.34 6.19
N TYR A 52 -2.08 15.92 7.37
CA TYR A 52 -2.60 16.39 8.64
C TYR A 52 -2.42 17.90 8.81
N ILE A 53 -1.24 18.44 8.53
CA ILE A 53 -0.96 19.89 8.63
C ILE A 53 -1.84 20.69 7.65
N LYS A 54 -1.93 20.24 6.39
CA LYS A 54 -2.78 20.88 5.37
C LYS A 54 -4.26 20.90 5.77
N THR A 55 -4.75 19.79 6.31
CA THR A 55 -6.14 19.69 6.78
C THR A 55 -6.39 20.62 7.97
N THR A 56 -5.45 20.68 8.91
CA THR A 56 -5.55 21.58 10.08
C THR A 56 -5.56 23.05 9.66
N LYS A 57 -4.70 23.45 8.72
CA LYS A 57 -4.71 24.81 8.16
C LYS A 57 -6.07 25.16 7.55
N LYS A 58 -6.61 24.24 6.75
CA LYS A 58 -7.91 24.44 6.11
C LYS A 58 -9.04 24.59 7.15
N ILE A 59 -9.08 23.75 8.18
CA ILE A 59 -10.08 23.85 9.26
C ILE A 59 -10.04 25.23 9.91
N ILE A 60 -8.85 25.80 10.16
CA ILE A 60 -8.71 27.12 10.77
C ILE A 60 -9.11 28.23 9.79
N GLU A 61 -8.78 28.08 8.51
CA GLU A 61 -9.19 29.05 7.48
C GLU A 61 -10.71 29.08 7.29
N ASP A 62 -11.36 27.92 7.32
CA ASP A 62 -12.80 27.77 7.14
C ASP A 62 -13.59 28.14 8.42
N ASN A 63 -12.91 28.24 9.58
CA ASN A 63 -13.55 28.61 10.83
C ASN A 63 -13.83 30.11 10.84
N ASP A 64 -15.13 30.49 10.91
CA ASP A 64 -15.57 31.88 10.91
C ASP A 64 -16.74 32.10 11.87
N ILE A 65 -16.82 33.30 12.41
CA ILE A 65 -17.94 33.73 13.25
C ILE A 65 -18.69 34.84 12.51
N SER A 66 -19.94 34.56 12.17
CA SER A 66 -20.85 35.57 11.64
C SER A 66 -21.55 36.29 12.78
N ILE A 67 -21.23 37.56 12.97
CA ILE A 67 -21.83 38.43 13.96
C ILE A 67 -22.72 39.43 13.25
N THR A 68 -24.02 39.39 13.56
CA THR A 68 -25.00 40.33 13.00
C THR A 68 -25.37 41.39 14.05
N ASN A 69 -25.21 42.65 13.69
CA ASN A 69 -25.60 43.75 14.54
C ASN A 69 -27.13 43.74 14.74
N VAL A 70 -27.55 44.01 15.94
CA VAL A 70 -28.97 44.28 16.23
C VAL A 70 -29.32 45.64 15.68
N ILE A 71 -30.27 45.67 14.76
CA ILE A 71 -30.77 46.92 14.16
C ILE A 71 -32.16 47.19 14.73
N LEU A 72 -32.31 48.34 15.32
CA LEU A 72 -33.65 48.80 15.75
C LEU A 72 -34.49 49.15 14.51
N PRO A 73 -35.75 48.75 14.48
CA PRO A 73 -36.65 49.07 13.36
C PRO A 73 -37.09 50.55 13.35
N PHE A 74 -36.63 51.36 14.32
CA PHE A 74 -37.02 52.76 14.45
C PHE A 74 -36.20 53.66 13.53
N LYS A 75 -36.83 54.22 12.55
CA LYS A 75 -36.27 55.30 11.73
C LYS A 75 -36.46 56.66 12.37
N GLU A 76 -35.65 57.66 12.01
CA GLU A 76 -35.51 58.98 12.55
C GLU A 76 -36.84 59.80 12.67
N ASN A 77 -37.94 59.33 12.10
CA ASN A 77 -39.22 60.03 12.07
C ASN A 77 -40.15 59.75 13.25
N TYR A 78 -39.77 58.92 14.23
CA TYR A 78 -40.62 58.56 15.38
C TYR A 78 -40.65 59.60 16.52
N ASN A 79 -39.79 60.63 16.50
CA ASN A 79 -39.65 61.58 17.56
C ASN A 79 -40.95 62.43 17.86
N GLN A 80 -41.95 62.45 16.97
CA GLN A 80 -43.18 63.15 17.14
C GLN A 80 -44.37 62.35 17.72
N GLU A 81 -44.25 61.03 17.72
CA GLU A 81 -45.34 60.13 18.11
C GLU A 81 -45.09 59.37 19.42
N ILE A 82 -43.86 59.45 19.98
CA ILE A 82 -43.47 58.67 21.17
C ILE A 82 -43.63 59.56 22.44
N LYS A 83 -44.50 59.12 23.38
CA LYS A 83 -44.74 59.80 24.63
C LYS A 83 -43.59 59.74 25.65
N HIS A 84 -42.80 58.65 25.62
CA HIS A 84 -41.70 58.35 26.56
C HIS A 84 -40.40 58.23 25.84
N ILE A 85 -39.87 59.29 25.31
CA ILE A 85 -38.64 59.29 24.43
C ILE A 85 -37.41 58.83 25.20
N ASP A 86 -37.33 59.13 26.50
CA ASP A 86 -36.27 58.73 27.41
C ASP A 86 -36.06 57.17 27.50
N ILE A 87 -37.15 56.44 27.42
CA ILE A 87 -37.12 54.98 27.41
C ILE A 87 -36.46 54.46 26.10
N PHE A 88 -36.83 55.04 24.98
CA PHE A 88 -36.30 54.67 23.69
C PHE A 88 -34.81 55.06 23.53
N ASP A 89 -34.41 56.22 24.06
CA ASP A 89 -32.99 56.60 24.11
C ASP A 89 -32.17 55.66 24.97
N ASN A 90 -32.72 55.19 26.08
CA ASN A 90 -32.06 54.16 26.89
C ASN A 90 -31.93 52.80 26.14
N ILE A 91 -32.97 52.35 25.45
CA ILE A 91 -32.94 51.15 24.62
C ILE A 91 -31.89 51.29 23.52
N GLN A 92 -31.88 52.43 22.81
CA GLN A 92 -30.88 52.67 21.75
C GLN A 92 -29.46 52.64 22.31
N ARG A 93 -29.24 53.26 23.49
CA ARG A 93 -27.90 53.20 24.14
C ARG A 93 -27.49 51.76 24.49
N ILE A 94 -28.42 50.96 25.01
CA ILE A 94 -28.16 49.55 25.35
C ILE A 94 -27.81 48.77 24.08
N ILE A 95 -28.53 48.95 22.99
CA ILE A 95 -28.30 48.28 21.71
C ILE A 95 -26.98 48.71 21.07
N ASN A 96 -26.66 49.99 21.11
CA ASN A 96 -25.38 50.49 20.61
C ASN A 96 -24.20 49.88 21.38
N ASN A 97 -24.26 49.85 22.72
CA ASN A 97 -23.26 49.21 23.55
C ASN A 97 -23.15 47.69 23.25
N HIS A 98 -24.30 47.04 23.05
CA HIS A 98 -24.31 45.62 22.64
C HIS A 98 -23.60 45.41 21.27
N ASN A 99 -23.93 46.24 20.28
CA ASN A 99 -23.31 46.16 18.96
C ASN A 99 -21.80 46.47 18.97
N GLU A 100 -21.37 47.42 19.83
CA GLU A 100 -19.93 47.69 20.04
C GLU A 100 -19.21 46.44 20.59
N LYS A 101 -19.78 45.80 21.62
CA LYS A 101 -19.20 44.55 22.16
C LYS A 101 -19.17 43.40 21.15
N LEU A 102 -20.18 43.30 20.29
CA LEU A 102 -20.16 42.32 19.20
C LEU A 102 -19.00 42.56 18.21
N LYS A 103 -18.73 43.84 17.89
CA LYS A 103 -17.56 44.19 17.03
C LYS A 103 -16.23 43.86 17.71
N GLU A 104 -16.12 44.13 19.02
CA GLU A 104 -14.92 43.74 19.80
C GLU A 104 -14.70 42.24 19.77
N ILE A 105 -15.74 41.41 19.95
CA ILE A 105 -15.68 39.96 19.87
C ILE A 105 -15.22 39.52 18.48
N GLN A 106 -15.78 40.09 17.43
CA GLN A 106 -15.41 39.78 16.05
C GLN A 106 -13.94 40.13 15.76
N SER A 107 -13.48 41.28 16.25
CA SER A 107 -12.07 41.72 16.12
C SER A 107 -11.14 40.74 16.84
N THR A 108 -11.45 40.41 18.10
CA THR A 108 -10.66 39.47 18.91
C THR A 108 -10.61 38.08 18.28
N PHE A 109 -11.71 37.59 17.73
CA PHE A 109 -11.76 36.31 17.01
C PHE A 109 -10.89 36.34 15.77
N THR A 110 -10.94 37.41 14.99
CA THR A 110 -10.12 37.58 13.79
C THR A 110 -8.62 37.62 14.13
N GLU A 111 -8.25 38.32 15.20
CA GLU A 111 -6.87 38.36 15.70
C GLU A 111 -6.40 37.00 16.17
N LEU A 112 -7.21 36.27 16.94
CA LEU A 112 -6.93 34.91 17.38
C LEU A 112 -6.70 33.95 16.17
N LYS A 113 -7.61 34.00 15.18
CA LYS A 113 -7.51 33.22 13.95
C LYS A 113 -6.19 33.48 13.22
N ASN A 114 -5.83 34.75 13.05
CA ASN A 114 -4.57 35.14 12.39
C ASN A 114 -3.34 34.72 13.19
N THR A 115 -3.35 34.85 14.50
CA THR A 115 -2.26 34.42 15.37
C THR A 115 -2.07 32.90 15.27
N THR A 116 -3.15 32.12 15.39
CA THR A 116 -3.12 30.66 15.27
C THR A 116 -2.62 30.22 13.89
N LYS A 117 -3.06 30.90 12.81
CA LYS A 117 -2.56 30.63 11.46
C LYS A 117 -1.05 30.84 11.35
N ASN A 118 -0.54 31.97 11.87
CA ASN A 118 0.87 32.29 11.85
C ASN A 118 1.72 31.30 12.65
N GLU A 119 1.21 30.81 13.79
CA GLU A 119 1.88 29.78 14.60
C GLU A 119 1.97 28.45 13.84
N ILE A 120 0.88 28.02 13.20
CA ILE A 120 0.87 26.81 12.37
C ILE A 120 1.80 26.96 11.16
N ASP A 121 1.87 28.13 10.54
CA ASP A 121 2.78 28.38 9.42
C ASP A 121 4.26 28.25 9.86
N LYS A 122 4.61 28.69 11.06
CA LYS A 122 5.97 28.47 11.60
C LYS A 122 6.26 26.97 11.77
N VAL A 123 5.34 26.24 12.41
CA VAL A 123 5.48 24.78 12.58
C VAL A 123 5.58 24.07 11.22
N TYR A 124 4.81 24.49 10.25
CA TYR A 124 4.86 23.94 8.89
C TYR A 124 6.22 24.17 8.23
N ASN A 125 6.79 25.35 8.38
CA ASN A 125 8.12 25.66 7.81
C ASN A 125 9.22 24.80 8.46
N ASP A 126 9.20 24.67 9.79
CA ASP A 126 10.14 23.81 10.51
C ASP A 126 10.01 22.33 10.09
N TRP A 127 8.77 21.86 9.93
CA TRP A 127 8.50 20.53 9.42
C TRP A 127 8.98 20.36 7.97
N HIS A 128 8.79 21.36 7.12
CA HIS A 128 9.20 21.33 5.72
C HIS A 128 10.72 21.17 5.56
N GLU A 129 11.51 21.83 6.41
CA GLU A 129 12.97 21.62 6.43
C GLU A 129 13.35 20.18 6.84
N LYS A 130 12.66 19.61 7.82
CA LYS A 130 12.86 18.20 8.19
C LYS A 130 12.48 17.25 7.05
N LYS A 131 11.37 17.52 6.36
CA LYS A 131 10.92 16.75 5.17
C LYS A 131 12.00 16.78 4.07
N LYS A 132 12.59 17.94 3.77
CA LYS A 132 13.67 18.06 2.77
C LYS A 132 14.86 17.15 3.11
N HIS A 133 15.23 17.06 4.39
CA HIS A 133 16.30 16.17 4.81
C HIS A 133 15.99 14.70 4.54
N VAL A 134 14.79 14.25 4.90
CA VAL A 134 14.32 12.88 4.60
C VAL A 134 14.30 12.62 3.10
N GLU A 135 13.79 13.54 2.30
CA GLU A 135 13.75 13.41 0.84
C GLU A 135 15.17 13.33 0.24
N LYS A 136 16.12 14.08 0.80
CA LYS A 136 17.53 14.02 0.39
C LYS A 136 18.13 12.64 0.67
N GLU A 137 17.95 12.11 1.88
CA GLU A 137 18.44 10.78 2.26
C GLU A 137 17.85 9.67 1.38
N ILE A 138 16.55 9.77 1.05
CA ILE A 138 15.89 8.83 0.13
C ILE A 138 16.51 8.93 -1.28
N ASN A 139 16.68 10.15 -1.79
CA ASN A 139 17.28 10.38 -3.10
C ASN A 139 18.73 9.87 -3.21
N GLU A 140 19.52 10.05 -2.15
CA GLU A 140 20.90 9.55 -2.09
C GLU A 140 20.93 8.03 -2.11
N ALA A 141 20.05 7.37 -1.33
CA ALA A 141 19.95 5.91 -1.34
C ALA A 141 19.47 5.37 -2.70
N ILE A 142 18.52 6.04 -3.32
CA ILE A 142 18.04 5.70 -4.65
C ILE A 142 19.18 5.79 -5.66
N LYS A 143 19.95 6.89 -5.67
CA LYS A 143 21.08 7.07 -6.58
C LYS A 143 22.19 6.03 -6.43
N SER A 144 22.24 5.34 -5.30
CA SER A 144 23.21 4.25 -5.05
C SER A 144 22.74 2.89 -5.57
N LEU A 145 21.53 2.80 -6.13
CA LEU A 145 21.06 1.58 -6.81
C LEU A 145 21.66 1.52 -8.20
N ASP A 146 22.17 0.36 -8.59
CA ASP A 146 22.50 0.07 -9.98
C ASP A 146 21.21 0.02 -10.82
N ASP A 147 21.24 0.44 -12.07
CA ASP A 147 20.10 0.34 -12.99
C ASP A 147 18.96 1.36 -12.80
N ILE A 148 19.31 2.61 -12.46
CA ILE A 148 18.31 3.66 -12.13
C ILE A 148 18.01 4.60 -13.32
N GLU A 149 18.74 4.55 -14.42
CA GLU A 149 18.51 5.51 -15.51
C GLU A 149 17.03 5.58 -15.90
N GLY A 150 16.38 6.68 -15.53
CA GLY A 150 14.99 7.00 -15.88
C GLY A 150 13.91 6.54 -14.89
N LYS A 151 14.25 5.90 -13.75
CA LYS A 151 13.25 5.47 -12.76
C LYS A 151 12.91 6.57 -11.76
N THR A 152 11.62 6.70 -11.45
CA THR A 152 11.11 7.58 -10.38
C THR A 152 11.17 6.88 -9.02
N LYS A 153 10.97 7.65 -7.94
CA LYS A 153 10.85 7.09 -6.57
C LYS A 153 9.69 6.11 -6.47
N GLU A 154 8.60 6.42 -7.13
CA GLU A 154 7.39 5.62 -7.20
C GLU A 154 7.66 4.29 -7.89
N ASP A 155 8.46 4.29 -8.96
CA ASP A 155 8.86 3.08 -9.66
C ASP A 155 9.69 2.17 -8.76
N ILE A 156 10.62 2.74 -8.00
CA ILE A 156 11.47 1.98 -7.06
C ILE A 156 10.66 1.43 -5.89
N ALA A 157 9.72 2.20 -5.35
CA ALA A 157 8.81 1.73 -4.31
C ALA A 157 7.93 0.57 -4.81
N TYR A 158 7.43 0.68 -6.02
CA TYR A 158 6.69 -0.38 -6.69
C TYR A 158 7.56 -1.62 -6.89
N GLU A 159 8.75 -1.45 -7.42
CA GLU A 159 9.71 -2.54 -7.69
C GLU A 159 10.13 -3.27 -6.42
N TYR A 160 10.39 -2.54 -5.32
CA TYR A 160 10.66 -3.13 -4.01
C TYR A 160 9.49 -3.99 -3.51
N THR A 161 8.28 -3.43 -3.56
CA THR A 161 7.07 -4.12 -3.10
C THR A 161 6.76 -5.34 -3.96
N GLU A 162 6.93 -5.22 -5.28
CA GLU A 162 6.69 -6.31 -6.22
C GLU A 162 7.71 -7.43 -6.05
N THR A 163 8.98 -7.09 -5.86
CA THR A 163 10.04 -8.07 -5.57
C THR A 163 9.72 -8.87 -4.29
N GLN A 164 9.25 -8.22 -3.24
CA GLN A 164 8.81 -8.91 -2.01
C GLN A 164 7.63 -9.86 -2.26
N LYS A 165 6.63 -9.42 -3.01
CA LYS A 165 5.47 -10.25 -3.35
C LYS A 165 5.88 -11.48 -4.18
N GLN A 166 6.73 -11.29 -5.17
CA GLN A 166 7.23 -12.38 -6.01
C GLN A 166 7.99 -13.42 -5.17
N ILE A 167 8.91 -12.99 -4.31
CA ILE A 167 9.61 -13.90 -3.39
C ILE A 167 8.62 -14.69 -2.53
N THR A 168 7.67 -13.98 -1.89
CA THR A 168 6.66 -14.62 -1.03
C THR A 168 5.79 -15.62 -1.79
N SER A 169 5.54 -15.39 -3.08
CA SER A 169 4.76 -16.30 -3.92
C SER A 169 5.54 -17.51 -4.42
N ILE A 170 6.87 -17.36 -4.61
CA ILE A 170 7.73 -18.40 -5.16
C ILE A 170 8.31 -19.32 -4.06
N GLU A 171 8.65 -18.80 -2.88
CA GLU A 171 9.22 -19.60 -1.78
C GLU A 171 8.43 -20.88 -1.44
N PRO A 172 7.09 -20.87 -1.35
CA PRO A 172 6.32 -22.10 -1.10
C PRO A 172 6.45 -23.15 -2.22
N LEU A 173 6.84 -22.73 -3.44
CA LEU A 173 6.99 -23.64 -4.58
C LEU A 173 8.20 -24.57 -4.42
N GLU A 174 9.23 -24.21 -3.64
CA GLU A 174 10.36 -25.07 -3.32
C GLU A 174 9.90 -26.36 -2.60
N THR A 175 8.95 -26.23 -1.67
CA THR A 175 8.36 -27.40 -0.99
C THR A 175 7.53 -28.24 -1.97
N GLN A 176 6.76 -27.59 -2.85
CA GLN A 176 5.98 -28.28 -3.87
C GLN A 176 6.89 -29.02 -4.87
N LEU A 177 8.01 -28.42 -5.26
CA LEU A 177 9.00 -29.05 -6.14
C LEU A 177 9.53 -30.35 -5.51
N SER A 178 9.86 -30.32 -4.22
CA SER A 178 10.32 -31.51 -3.49
C SER A 178 9.27 -32.63 -3.49
N GLN A 179 7.99 -32.29 -3.28
CA GLN A 179 6.88 -33.24 -3.31
C GLN A 179 6.67 -33.85 -4.71
N VAL A 180 6.73 -33.02 -5.76
CA VAL A 180 6.60 -33.47 -7.15
C VAL A 180 7.76 -34.41 -7.55
N ASN A 181 8.98 -34.12 -7.10
CA ASN A 181 10.13 -35.03 -7.33
C ASN A 181 9.91 -36.39 -6.68
N ILE A 182 9.40 -36.44 -5.45
CA ILE A 182 9.09 -37.72 -4.77
C ILE A 182 8.01 -38.49 -5.54
N GLU A 183 7.01 -37.82 -6.04
CA GLU A 183 5.92 -38.41 -6.83
C GLU A 183 6.44 -38.98 -8.14
N ILE A 184 7.33 -38.28 -8.85
CA ILE A 184 7.99 -38.75 -10.07
C ILE A 184 8.79 -40.03 -9.81
N GLU A 185 9.59 -40.06 -8.75
CA GLU A 185 10.36 -41.25 -8.39
C GLU A 185 9.47 -42.46 -8.06
N LYS A 186 8.34 -42.23 -7.40
CA LYS A 186 7.34 -43.27 -7.14
C LYS A 186 6.75 -43.80 -8.46
N LEU A 187 6.30 -42.91 -9.33
CA LEU A 187 5.74 -43.29 -10.63
C LEU A 187 6.74 -44.02 -11.53
N LYS A 188 8.01 -43.64 -11.50
CA LYS A 188 9.08 -44.35 -12.20
C LYS A 188 9.28 -45.77 -11.68
N LYS A 189 9.26 -45.98 -10.37
CA LYS A 189 9.35 -47.31 -9.75
C LYS A 189 8.13 -48.15 -10.11
N GLU A 190 6.92 -47.63 -10.01
CA GLU A 190 5.71 -48.36 -10.42
C GLU A 190 5.74 -48.76 -11.90
N ARG A 191 6.20 -47.86 -12.80
CA ARG A 191 6.37 -48.15 -14.22
C ARG A 191 7.38 -49.27 -14.45
N MET A 192 8.49 -49.29 -13.72
CA MET A 192 9.51 -50.31 -13.82
C MET A 192 8.96 -51.69 -13.41
N GLN A 193 8.23 -51.72 -12.28
CA GLN A 193 7.59 -52.93 -11.76
C GLN A 193 6.55 -53.50 -12.72
N LEU A 194 5.73 -52.64 -13.32
CA LEU A 194 4.75 -53.05 -14.34
C LEU A 194 5.43 -53.62 -15.60
N LYS A 195 6.56 -53.06 -16.01
CA LYS A 195 7.34 -53.58 -17.14
C LYS A 195 7.92 -54.99 -16.85
N GLU A 196 8.42 -55.20 -15.63
CA GLU A 196 8.92 -56.52 -15.20
C GLU A 196 7.78 -57.55 -15.16
N ASN A 197 6.67 -57.24 -14.56
CA ASN A 197 5.48 -58.09 -14.52
C ASN A 197 4.99 -58.44 -15.94
N LEU A 198 4.96 -57.45 -16.83
CA LEU A 198 4.57 -57.66 -18.23
C LEU A 198 5.52 -58.61 -18.94
N LYS A 199 6.83 -58.44 -18.71
CA LYS A 199 7.84 -59.35 -19.27
C LYS A 199 7.67 -60.77 -18.76
N GLU A 200 7.44 -60.97 -17.48
CA GLU A 200 7.17 -62.30 -16.90
C GLU A 200 5.94 -62.95 -17.55
N ILE A 201 4.84 -62.21 -17.74
CA ILE A 201 3.64 -62.71 -18.41
C ILE A 201 3.95 -63.15 -19.85
N PHE A 202 4.70 -62.35 -20.61
CA PHE A 202 5.10 -62.69 -21.97
C PHE A 202 6.01 -63.93 -22.03
N ASP A 203 6.95 -64.06 -21.12
CA ASP A 203 7.85 -65.24 -21.04
C ASP A 203 7.07 -66.50 -20.69
N GLU A 204 6.08 -66.41 -19.81
CA GLU A 204 5.18 -67.51 -19.47
C GLU A 204 4.29 -67.94 -20.66
N GLN A 205 3.70 -66.97 -21.37
CA GLN A 205 2.93 -67.22 -22.59
C GLN A 205 3.76 -67.89 -23.67
N LEU A 206 4.99 -67.42 -23.86
CA LEU A 206 5.94 -67.99 -24.84
C LEU A 206 6.28 -69.43 -24.48
N LYS A 207 6.55 -69.75 -23.20
CA LYS A 207 6.75 -71.11 -22.71
C LYS A 207 5.59 -72.02 -22.99
N ASN A 208 4.36 -71.52 -22.76
CA ASN A 208 3.13 -72.27 -22.98
C ASN A 208 2.90 -72.55 -24.49
N LEU A 209 3.10 -71.54 -25.34
CA LEU A 209 3.04 -71.74 -26.81
C LEU A 209 4.05 -72.76 -27.31
N ASN A 210 5.29 -72.65 -26.82
CA ASN A 210 6.32 -73.64 -27.18
C ASN A 210 5.96 -75.06 -26.71
N LYS A 211 5.36 -75.26 -25.56
CA LYS A 211 4.83 -76.54 -25.09
C LYS A 211 3.72 -77.08 -26.00
N CYS A 212 2.77 -76.21 -26.40
CA CYS A 212 1.73 -76.62 -27.36
C CYS A 212 2.28 -76.99 -28.74
N ALA A 213 3.20 -76.22 -29.30
CA ALA A 213 3.82 -76.47 -30.54
C ALA A 213 4.58 -77.85 -30.53
N LYS A 214 5.30 -78.15 -29.45
CA LYS A 214 5.95 -79.45 -29.28
C LYS A 214 4.94 -80.60 -29.22
N LYS A 215 3.79 -80.41 -28.60
CA LYS A 215 2.76 -81.48 -28.59
C LYS A 215 2.14 -81.76 -29.98
N ILE A 216 2.00 -80.69 -30.79
CA ILE A 216 1.44 -80.79 -32.15
C ILE A 216 2.45 -81.50 -33.09
N ASN A 217 3.77 -81.22 -32.97
CA ASN A 217 4.80 -81.81 -33.79
C ASN A 217 5.15 -83.25 -33.42
N ASN A 218 4.72 -83.74 -32.26
CA ASN A 218 5.00 -85.11 -31.81
C ASN A 218 3.81 -86.04 -31.97
N ASN A 219 2.73 -85.62 -32.61
CA ASN A 219 1.64 -86.46 -33.11
C ASN A 219 1.67 -86.56 -34.64
#